data_c97959575d2b78e8fea5d68d67e765bd
#
_entry.id   c97959575d2b78e8fea5d68d67e765bd
#
_cell.length_a   1.000
_cell.length_b   1.000
_cell.length_c   1.000
_cell.angle_alpha   90.00
_cell.angle_beta   90.00
_cell.angle_gamma   90.00
#
_symmetry.space_group_name_H-M   'P 1'
#
loop_
_entity.id
_entity.type
_entity.pdbx_description
1 polymer ?
#
loop_
_entity_poly.entity_id
_entity_poly.type
_entity_poly.pdbx_seq_one_letter_code
_entity_poly.pdbx_strand_id
1 'polypeptide(L)'
;MIKDSGKTGVIVVDIQGDFTKLKNGSLAVDGTDETYINAVEEKTKKLREVGIPIFATQDWHPPNHVSFFTNHEAKKAFDIITLHGKDQVLWPPHCVQNTSGAEILLDQKLFKAIVKKGMDPYYDSYSGFQDDGGKKTEMDKILKKDKIDKLVIYGIAMDYCVRATVLDAVAAGYKVILIKNLCRGVAPDNSQKAIEEMKAKGIVILDDVDLEK
;
A
#
# COMPACT_ATOMS: atom_id res chain seq x y z
N MET A 1 22.16 7.48 -3.04
CA MET A 1 21.43 6.23 -2.69
C MET A 1 20.26 5.91 -3.64
N ILE A 2 19.43 6.86 -4.06
CA ILE A 2 18.36 6.59 -5.06
C ILE A 2 18.96 6.49 -6.48
N LYS A 3 20.08 7.16 -6.75
CA LYS A 3 20.78 7.22 -8.07
C LYS A 3 21.87 6.17 -8.29
N ASP A 4 22.01 5.17 -7.40
CA ASP A 4 22.96 4.05 -7.65
C ASP A 4 22.52 3.22 -8.86
N SER A 5 23.48 2.46 -9.42
CA SER A 5 23.29 1.60 -10.60
C SER A 5 21.99 0.80 -10.52
N GLY A 6 21.07 1.08 -11.44
CA GLY A 6 19.77 0.43 -11.53
C GLY A 6 18.63 1.43 -11.74
N LYS A 7 17.53 0.95 -12.32
CA LYS A 7 16.36 1.78 -12.58
C LYS A 7 15.41 1.78 -11.40
N THR A 8 15.27 2.94 -10.76
CA THR A 8 14.36 3.10 -9.62
C THR A 8 12.93 3.39 -10.09
N GLY A 9 11.95 2.80 -9.40
CA GLY A 9 10.53 3.16 -9.46
C GLY A 9 9.99 3.46 -8.07
N VAL A 10 8.85 4.12 -8.00
CA VAL A 10 8.14 4.39 -6.74
C VAL A 10 6.83 3.64 -6.73
N ILE A 11 6.46 3.04 -5.59
CA ILE A 11 5.10 2.55 -5.35
C ILE A 11 4.49 3.35 -4.21
N VAL A 12 3.42 4.08 -4.52
CA VAL A 12 2.56 4.75 -3.54
C VAL A 12 1.43 3.81 -3.18
N VAL A 13 1.36 3.40 -1.90
CA VAL A 13 0.43 2.36 -1.45
C VAL A 13 -0.83 3.01 -0.89
N ASP A 14 -1.97 2.76 -1.53
CA ASP A 14 -3.34 2.92 -1.03
C ASP A 14 -3.65 4.28 -0.36
N ILE A 15 -3.24 5.40 -0.97
CA ILE A 15 -3.62 6.75 -0.49
C ILE A 15 -5.06 7.04 -0.95
N GLN A 16 -6.05 6.42 -0.26
CA GLN A 16 -7.46 6.41 -0.63
C GLN A 16 -8.36 7.01 0.46
N GLY A 17 -9.57 7.41 0.07
CA GLY A 17 -10.51 8.10 0.94
C GLY A 17 -10.80 7.36 2.23
N ASP A 18 -11.15 6.07 2.15
CA ASP A 18 -11.54 5.28 3.32
C ASP A 18 -10.41 5.02 4.33
N PHE A 19 -9.14 5.17 3.92
CA PHE A 19 -8.00 5.04 4.83
C PHE A 19 -7.59 6.36 5.50
N THR A 20 -8.31 7.47 5.26
CA THR A 20 -7.84 8.78 5.72
C THR A 20 -8.82 9.51 6.64
N LYS A 21 -8.25 10.18 7.66
CA LYS A 21 -9.00 11.13 8.51
C LYS A 21 -9.50 12.33 7.72
N LEU A 22 -8.77 12.73 6.67
CA LEU A 22 -9.17 13.82 5.77
C LEU A 22 -10.58 13.59 5.19
N LYS A 23 -10.92 12.35 4.86
CA LYS A 23 -12.23 11.99 4.28
C LYS A 23 -13.20 11.35 5.28
N ASN A 24 -12.85 11.31 6.57
CA ASN A 24 -13.62 10.55 7.58
C ASN A 24 -13.87 9.11 7.14
N GLY A 25 -12.86 8.48 6.57
CA GLY A 25 -12.96 7.15 5.98
C GLY A 25 -13.37 6.07 6.97
N SER A 26 -14.03 5.02 6.49
CA SER A 26 -14.56 3.93 7.31
C SER A 26 -13.45 3.13 8.03
N LEU A 27 -12.22 3.16 7.52
CA LEU A 27 -11.03 2.52 8.08
C LEU A 27 -9.88 3.53 8.21
N ALA A 28 -10.22 4.78 8.62
CA ALA A 28 -9.27 5.87 8.68
C ALA A 28 -8.14 5.63 9.68
N VAL A 29 -6.92 5.73 9.22
CA VAL A 29 -5.69 5.60 10.00
C VAL A 29 -5.32 6.93 10.66
N ASP A 30 -4.81 6.91 11.89
CA ASP A 30 -4.41 8.12 12.59
C ASP A 30 -3.24 8.85 11.89
N GLY A 31 -3.26 10.18 11.92
CA GLY A 31 -2.25 11.03 11.28
C GLY A 31 -2.35 11.10 9.76
N THR A 32 -3.50 10.73 9.17
CA THR A 32 -3.78 10.83 7.72
C THR A 32 -4.68 12.01 7.41
N ASP A 33 -4.33 13.17 7.97
CA ASP A 33 -4.97 14.46 7.72
C ASP A 33 -4.48 15.11 6.40
N GLU A 34 -4.95 16.32 6.14
CA GLU A 34 -4.59 17.08 4.96
C GLU A 34 -3.08 17.35 4.88
N THR A 35 -2.43 17.59 6.02
CA THR A 35 -0.98 17.84 6.09
C THR A 35 -0.20 16.64 5.59
N TYR A 36 -0.60 15.43 6.01
CA TYR A 36 0.02 14.19 5.53
C TYR A 36 -0.21 13.97 4.04
N ILE A 37 -1.43 14.13 3.55
CA ILE A 37 -1.74 13.94 2.12
C ILE A 37 -0.93 14.91 1.26
N ASN A 38 -0.86 16.18 1.65
CA ASN A 38 -0.07 17.21 0.96
C ASN A 38 1.42 16.86 0.97
N ALA A 39 1.98 16.38 2.08
CA ALA A 39 3.37 15.97 2.16
C ALA A 39 3.69 14.77 1.24
N VAL A 40 2.79 13.76 1.19
CA VAL A 40 2.93 12.63 0.27
C VAL A 40 2.87 13.10 -1.18
N GLU A 41 1.91 13.96 -1.52
CA GLU A 41 1.75 14.47 -2.88
C GLU A 41 2.96 15.29 -3.32
N GLU A 42 3.44 16.22 -2.49
CA GLU A 42 4.61 17.05 -2.77
C GLU A 42 5.86 16.20 -3.02
N LYS A 43 6.11 15.21 -2.16
CA LYS A 43 7.25 14.32 -2.33
C LYS A 43 7.13 13.47 -3.59
N THR A 44 5.93 12.98 -3.91
CA THR A 44 5.65 12.21 -5.12
C THR A 44 5.88 13.06 -6.38
N LYS A 45 5.45 14.34 -6.38
CA LYS A 45 5.73 15.30 -7.47
C LYS A 45 7.23 15.49 -7.68
N LYS A 46 7.99 15.74 -6.61
CA LYS A 46 9.45 15.91 -6.68
C LYS A 46 10.15 14.67 -7.25
N LEU A 47 9.74 13.47 -6.84
CA LEU A 47 10.30 12.21 -7.39
C LEU A 47 10.00 12.06 -8.89
N ARG A 48 8.79 12.43 -9.32
CA ARG A 48 8.42 12.42 -10.74
C ARG A 48 9.20 13.45 -11.55
N GLU A 49 9.40 14.67 -11.04
CA GLU A 49 10.13 15.75 -11.69
C GLU A 49 11.58 15.38 -12.00
N VAL A 50 12.21 14.57 -11.15
CA VAL A 50 13.56 14.01 -11.42
C VAL A 50 13.54 12.77 -12.30
N GLY A 51 12.39 12.44 -12.94
CA GLY A 51 12.26 11.40 -13.95
C GLY A 51 12.02 9.99 -13.41
N ILE A 52 11.73 9.82 -12.12
CA ILE A 52 11.42 8.51 -11.54
C ILE A 52 9.96 8.15 -11.85
N PRO A 53 9.69 6.98 -12.48
CA PRO A 53 8.32 6.53 -12.72
C PRO A 53 7.62 6.18 -11.40
N ILE A 54 6.38 6.68 -11.27
CA ILE A 54 5.55 6.48 -10.09
C ILE A 54 4.41 5.52 -10.43
N PHE A 55 4.20 4.55 -9.58
CA PHE A 55 3.09 3.59 -9.60
C PHE A 55 2.28 3.73 -8.33
N ALA A 56 1.01 3.36 -8.37
CA ALA A 56 0.17 3.32 -7.17
C ALA A 56 -0.53 1.98 -7.06
N THR A 57 -0.86 1.58 -5.84
CA THR A 57 -1.86 0.55 -5.57
C THR A 57 -3.18 1.19 -5.19
N GLN A 58 -4.26 0.48 -5.44
CA GLN A 58 -5.61 0.89 -5.11
C GLN A 58 -6.41 -0.33 -4.66
N ASP A 59 -6.86 -0.33 -3.40
CA ASP A 59 -7.88 -1.27 -2.96
C ASP A 59 -9.19 -1.01 -3.71
N TRP A 60 -9.77 -2.10 -4.23
CA TRP A 60 -10.95 -2.00 -5.09
C TRP A 60 -11.88 -3.18 -4.85
N HIS A 61 -12.46 -3.23 -3.62
CA HIS A 61 -13.20 -4.37 -3.15
C HIS A 61 -14.63 -4.42 -3.71
N PRO A 62 -15.11 -5.58 -4.18
CA PRO A 62 -16.54 -5.75 -4.46
C PRO A 62 -17.34 -5.68 -3.15
N PRO A 63 -18.64 -5.27 -3.18
CA PRO A 63 -19.46 -5.13 -1.96
C PRO A 63 -19.57 -6.42 -1.13
N ASN A 64 -19.47 -7.58 -1.77
CA ASN A 64 -19.54 -8.90 -1.15
C ASN A 64 -18.17 -9.48 -0.78
N HIS A 65 -17.15 -8.62 -0.60
CA HIS A 65 -15.80 -9.08 -0.28
C HIS A 65 -15.74 -9.78 1.08
N VAL A 66 -15.00 -10.90 1.12
CA VAL A 66 -14.93 -11.79 2.29
C VAL A 66 -14.30 -11.14 3.52
N SER A 67 -13.49 -10.12 3.37
CA SER A 67 -12.88 -9.42 4.50
C SER A 67 -13.84 -8.46 5.22
N PHE A 68 -15.03 -8.20 4.71
CA PHE A 68 -15.98 -7.29 5.35
C PHE A 68 -16.83 -8.00 6.41
N PHE A 69 -16.81 -7.49 7.64
CA PHE A 69 -17.61 -8.07 8.73
C PHE A 69 -19.11 -8.15 8.40
N THR A 70 -19.61 -7.21 7.60
CA THR A 70 -21.02 -7.16 7.19
C THR A 70 -21.46 -8.34 6.32
N ASN A 71 -20.52 -9.08 5.75
CA ASN A 71 -20.77 -10.26 4.92
C ASN A 71 -20.71 -11.57 5.74
N HIS A 72 -20.61 -11.47 7.08
CA HIS A 72 -20.58 -12.61 7.99
C HIS A 72 -21.64 -12.46 9.08
N GLU A 73 -22.50 -13.47 9.23
CA GLU A 73 -23.55 -13.47 10.24
C GLU A 73 -22.95 -13.41 11.65
N ALA A 74 -23.57 -12.59 12.53
CA ALA A 74 -23.21 -12.39 13.93
C ALA A 74 -21.73 -11.96 14.17
N LYS A 75 -21.06 -11.38 13.18
CA LYS A 75 -19.70 -10.85 13.31
C LYS A 75 -19.68 -9.33 13.45
N LYS A 76 -18.56 -8.84 13.99
CA LYS A 76 -18.29 -7.40 14.18
C LYS A 76 -16.99 -7.04 13.50
N ALA A 77 -16.80 -5.73 13.27
CA ALA A 77 -15.52 -5.22 12.82
C ALA A 77 -14.40 -5.63 13.77
N PHE A 78 -13.26 -6.04 13.20
CA PHE A 78 -12.05 -6.52 13.87
C PHE A 78 -12.16 -7.91 14.51
N ASP A 79 -13.27 -8.63 14.37
CA ASP A 79 -13.31 -10.06 14.68
C ASP A 79 -12.31 -10.80 13.79
N ILE A 80 -11.74 -11.89 14.31
CA ILE A 80 -10.88 -12.77 13.55
C ILE A 80 -11.65 -14.05 13.24
N ILE A 81 -11.61 -14.48 12.00
CA ILE A 81 -12.12 -15.77 11.56
C ILE A 81 -11.01 -16.59 10.90
N THR A 82 -11.18 -17.89 10.83
CA THR A 82 -10.29 -18.73 10.02
C THR A 82 -10.86 -18.83 8.60
N LEU A 83 -10.11 -18.34 7.62
CA LEU A 83 -10.46 -18.40 6.21
C LEU A 83 -9.33 -19.04 5.42
N HIS A 84 -9.63 -20.07 4.63
CA HIS A 84 -8.62 -20.83 3.86
C HIS A 84 -7.42 -21.32 4.71
N GLY A 85 -7.68 -21.65 6.00
CA GLY A 85 -6.66 -22.13 6.94
C GLY A 85 -5.74 -21.04 7.52
N LYS A 86 -6.08 -19.77 7.32
CA LYS A 86 -5.36 -18.58 7.86
C LYS A 86 -6.29 -17.71 8.68
N ASP A 87 -5.74 -16.95 9.60
CA ASP A 87 -6.47 -15.91 10.32
C ASP A 87 -6.78 -14.74 9.40
N GLN A 88 -8.06 -14.38 9.33
CA GLN A 88 -8.58 -13.23 8.59
C GLN A 88 -9.22 -12.25 9.57
N VAL A 89 -8.71 -11.03 9.59
CA VAL A 89 -9.36 -9.91 10.29
C VAL A 89 -10.56 -9.45 9.47
N LEU A 90 -11.70 -9.27 10.11
CA LEU A 90 -12.90 -8.73 9.48
C LEU A 90 -12.93 -7.22 9.62
N TRP A 91 -12.86 -6.54 8.50
CA TRP A 91 -12.81 -5.09 8.40
C TRP A 91 -14.20 -4.45 8.25
N PRO A 92 -14.38 -3.18 8.65
CA PRO A 92 -15.48 -2.37 8.12
C PRO A 92 -15.43 -2.36 6.59
N PRO A 93 -16.56 -2.32 5.88
CA PRO A 93 -16.54 -2.08 4.43
C PRO A 93 -15.75 -0.82 4.10
N HIS A 94 -14.74 -0.97 3.24
CA HIS A 94 -13.84 0.10 2.84
C HIS A 94 -13.42 -0.09 1.39
N CYS A 95 -13.04 0.98 0.74
CA CYS A 95 -12.57 1.00 -0.66
C CYS A 95 -13.49 0.17 -1.60
N VAL A 96 -14.81 0.23 -1.33
CA VAL A 96 -15.80 -0.45 -2.15
C VAL A 96 -15.80 0.15 -3.56
N GLN A 97 -15.82 -0.70 -4.57
CA GLN A 97 -15.79 -0.31 -5.98
C GLN A 97 -16.78 0.79 -6.30
N ASN A 98 -16.34 1.80 -7.02
CA ASN A 98 -17.14 2.94 -7.49
C ASN A 98 -17.69 3.85 -6.37
N THR A 99 -17.13 3.80 -5.15
CA THR A 99 -17.42 4.75 -4.09
C THR A 99 -16.32 5.80 -3.95
N SER A 100 -16.65 6.94 -3.36
CA SER A 100 -15.66 7.99 -3.06
C SER A 100 -14.58 7.53 -2.08
N GLY A 101 -14.89 6.57 -1.20
CA GLY A 101 -13.93 5.96 -0.28
C GLY A 101 -12.82 5.19 -0.99
N ALA A 102 -13.10 4.64 -2.17
CA ALA A 102 -12.12 3.93 -2.98
C ALA A 102 -11.27 4.86 -3.87
N GLU A 103 -11.56 6.16 -3.93
CA GLU A 103 -10.82 7.11 -4.76
C GLU A 103 -9.42 7.36 -4.21
N ILE A 104 -8.43 7.42 -5.10
CA ILE A 104 -7.08 7.89 -4.78
C ILE A 104 -7.11 9.40 -4.59
N LEU A 105 -6.52 9.89 -3.49
CA LEU A 105 -6.56 11.30 -3.10
C LEU A 105 -5.47 12.17 -3.73
N LEU A 106 -4.44 11.55 -4.33
CA LEU A 106 -3.38 12.27 -5.05
C LEU A 106 -3.77 12.50 -6.51
N ASP A 107 -3.18 13.52 -7.15
CA ASP A 107 -3.36 13.74 -8.59
C ASP A 107 -2.95 12.49 -9.39
N GLN A 108 -3.93 11.83 -9.99
CA GLN A 108 -3.71 10.59 -10.72
C GLN A 108 -2.78 10.75 -11.93
N LYS A 109 -2.57 11.97 -12.44
CA LYS A 109 -1.59 12.27 -13.48
C LYS A 109 -0.15 12.06 -13.04
N LEU A 110 0.10 11.96 -11.75
CA LEU A 110 1.42 11.61 -11.20
C LEU A 110 1.80 10.16 -11.52
N PHE A 111 0.83 9.28 -11.65
CA PHE A 111 1.06 7.85 -11.79
C PHE A 111 1.19 7.42 -13.24
N LYS A 112 2.22 6.62 -13.51
CA LYS A 112 2.38 5.90 -14.77
C LYS A 112 1.37 4.77 -14.90
N ALA A 113 1.06 4.11 -13.78
CA ALA A 113 0.00 3.11 -13.68
C ALA A 113 -0.54 3.06 -12.24
N ILE A 114 -1.84 2.72 -12.14
CA ILE A 114 -2.53 2.42 -10.90
C ILE A 114 -2.94 0.96 -10.98
N VAL A 115 -2.48 0.15 -10.02
CA VAL A 115 -2.76 -1.28 -9.96
C VAL A 115 -3.82 -1.54 -8.89
N LYS A 116 -4.99 -1.99 -9.34
CA LYS A 116 -6.10 -2.39 -8.46
C LYS A 116 -5.81 -3.74 -7.83
N LYS A 117 -6.14 -3.87 -6.53
CA LYS A 117 -6.02 -5.10 -5.75
C LYS A 117 -7.29 -5.36 -4.92
N GLY A 118 -7.41 -6.53 -4.31
CA GLY A 118 -8.58 -6.89 -3.51
C GLY A 118 -9.88 -7.01 -4.33
N MET A 119 -9.79 -7.36 -5.61
CA MET A 119 -10.95 -7.48 -6.49
C MET A 119 -11.60 -8.86 -6.44
N ASP A 120 -10.89 -9.87 -5.92
CA ASP A 120 -11.45 -11.21 -5.75
C ASP A 120 -12.32 -11.24 -4.49
N PRO A 121 -13.62 -11.60 -4.58
CA PRO A 121 -14.50 -11.57 -3.41
C PRO A 121 -14.15 -12.60 -2.34
N TYR A 122 -13.31 -13.60 -2.65
CA TYR A 122 -13.00 -14.72 -1.77
C TYR A 122 -11.63 -14.65 -1.09
N TYR A 123 -10.75 -13.77 -1.54
CA TYR A 123 -9.40 -13.61 -1.00
C TYR A 123 -9.09 -12.15 -0.71
N ASP A 124 -8.57 -11.89 0.49
CA ASP A 124 -8.06 -10.57 0.84
C ASP A 124 -6.75 -10.24 0.09
N SER A 125 -6.36 -8.98 0.05
CA SER A 125 -5.21 -8.55 -0.73
C SER A 125 -4.53 -7.35 -0.07
N TYR A 126 -3.57 -7.62 0.79
CA TYR A 126 -2.75 -6.56 1.36
C TYR A 126 -1.63 -6.13 0.40
N SER A 127 -1.02 -7.08 -0.29
CA SER A 127 0.10 -6.79 -1.20
C SER A 127 -0.34 -6.19 -2.52
N GLY A 128 0.43 -5.21 -3.02
CA GLY A 128 0.31 -4.71 -4.38
C GLY A 128 0.74 -5.72 -5.45
N PHE A 129 1.32 -6.88 -5.08
CA PHE A 129 1.82 -7.89 -6.02
C PHE A 129 0.92 -9.11 -6.17
N GLN A 130 0.14 -9.45 -5.15
CA GLN A 130 -0.75 -10.62 -5.18
C GLN A 130 -1.81 -10.52 -4.07
N ASP A 131 -2.89 -11.30 -4.23
CA ASP A 131 -3.86 -11.55 -3.17
C ASP A 131 -3.41 -12.72 -2.26
N ASP A 132 -4.15 -12.96 -1.19
CA ASP A 132 -3.85 -14.02 -0.21
C ASP A 132 -4.10 -15.43 -0.76
N GLY A 133 -4.79 -15.55 -1.90
CA GLY A 133 -4.93 -16.77 -2.69
C GLY A 133 -3.74 -17.04 -3.64
N GLY A 134 -2.82 -16.07 -3.75
CA GLY A 134 -1.62 -16.16 -4.61
C GLY A 134 -1.83 -15.71 -6.06
N LYS A 135 -2.99 -15.14 -6.38
CA LYS A 135 -3.25 -14.56 -7.70
C LYS A 135 -2.48 -13.24 -7.85
N LYS A 136 -1.63 -13.20 -8.87
CA LYS A 136 -0.78 -12.03 -9.13
C LYS A 136 -1.58 -10.86 -9.66
N THR A 137 -1.18 -9.65 -9.23
CA THR A 137 -1.58 -8.40 -9.88
C THR A 137 -0.72 -8.11 -11.11
N GLU A 138 -1.00 -7.01 -11.81
CA GLU A 138 -0.17 -6.56 -12.92
C GLU A 138 1.12 -5.82 -12.48
N MET A 139 1.33 -5.59 -11.18
CA MET A 139 2.44 -4.75 -10.67
C MET A 139 3.80 -5.25 -11.14
N ASP A 140 4.12 -6.52 -10.87
CA ASP A 140 5.42 -7.10 -11.23
C ASP A 140 5.69 -7.05 -12.75
N LYS A 141 4.66 -7.33 -13.54
CA LYS A 141 4.75 -7.29 -15.01
C LYS A 141 5.02 -5.88 -15.53
N ILE A 142 4.35 -4.87 -14.96
CA ILE A 142 4.55 -3.45 -15.33
C ILE A 142 5.96 -2.99 -14.95
N LEU A 143 6.41 -3.31 -13.73
CA LEU A 143 7.75 -2.96 -13.25
C LEU A 143 8.85 -3.60 -14.10
N LYS A 144 8.74 -4.89 -14.42
CA LYS A 144 9.69 -5.61 -15.29
C LYS A 144 9.72 -5.05 -16.72
N LYS A 145 8.57 -4.71 -17.29
CA LYS A 145 8.49 -4.04 -18.60
C LYS A 145 9.27 -2.73 -18.60
N ASP A 146 9.23 -1.99 -17.52
CA ASP A 146 9.96 -0.75 -17.34
C ASP A 146 11.42 -0.95 -16.92
N LYS A 147 11.86 -2.21 -16.74
CA LYS A 147 13.21 -2.58 -16.27
C LYS A 147 13.55 -1.97 -14.91
N ILE A 148 12.56 -1.86 -14.03
CA ILE A 148 12.76 -1.42 -12.64
C ILE A 148 13.45 -2.56 -11.88
N ASP A 149 14.45 -2.24 -11.09
CA ASP A 149 15.17 -3.17 -10.20
C ASP A 149 15.24 -2.69 -8.74
N LYS A 150 14.92 -1.41 -8.52
CA LYS A 150 14.86 -0.79 -7.20
C LYS A 150 13.52 -0.10 -7.01
N LEU A 151 12.94 -0.24 -5.83
CA LEU A 151 11.65 0.37 -5.46
C LEU A 151 11.80 1.25 -4.23
N VAL A 152 11.23 2.44 -4.31
CA VAL A 152 10.93 3.30 -3.16
C VAL A 152 9.46 3.11 -2.85
N ILE A 153 9.11 2.72 -1.62
CA ILE A 153 7.74 2.39 -1.24
C ILE A 153 7.33 3.23 -0.03
N TYR A 154 6.11 3.77 -0.07
CA TYR A 154 5.48 4.48 1.04
C TYR A 154 3.95 4.50 0.87
N GLY A 155 3.21 4.85 1.92
CA GLY A 155 1.75 4.97 1.92
C GLY A 155 1.07 4.41 3.17
N ILE A 156 -0.10 3.78 3.00
CA ILE A 156 -1.00 3.29 4.06
C ILE A 156 -1.34 1.81 3.81
N ALA A 157 -1.42 0.94 4.82
CA ALA A 157 -0.92 1.14 6.18
C ALA A 157 0.40 0.41 6.35
N MET A 158 1.29 1.02 7.15
CA MET A 158 2.66 0.52 7.43
C MET A 158 2.66 -0.95 7.83
N ASP A 159 1.76 -1.34 8.70
CA ASP A 159 1.65 -2.67 9.32
C ASP A 159 0.83 -3.68 8.51
N TYR A 160 0.20 -3.25 7.41
CA TYR A 160 -0.61 -4.08 6.50
C TYR A 160 -0.13 -3.95 5.04
N CYS A 161 -0.79 -3.14 4.23
CA CYS A 161 -0.55 -3.09 2.79
C CYS A 161 0.88 -2.67 2.41
N VAL A 162 1.46 -1.70 3.13
CA VAL A 162 2.86 -1.29 2.91
C VAL A 162 3.80 -2.45 3.22
N ARG A 163 3.68 -3.05 4.41
CA ARG A 163 4.50 -4.20 4.81
C ARG A 163 4.40 -5.34 3.80
N ALA A 164 3.17 -5.76 3.45
CA ALA A 164 2.94 -6.86 2.51
C ALA A 164 3.53 -6.56 1.13
N THR A 165 3.33 -5.34 0.61
CA THR A 165 3.90 -4.90 -0.68
C THR A 165 5.42 -4.89 -0.65
N VAL A 166 6.05 -4.40 0.42
CA VAL A 166 7.50 -4.39 0.60
C VAL A 166 8.08 -5.80 0.63
N LEU A 167 7.46 -6.71 1.39
CA LEU A 167 7.93 -8.09 1.52
C LEU A 167 7.82 -8.86 0.19
N ASP A 168 6.72 -8.69 -0.53
CA ASP A 168 6.52 -9.32 -1.84
C ASP A 168 7.44 -8.72 -2.90
N ALA A 169 7.72 -7.42 -2.85
CA ALA A 169 8.70 -6.79 -3.72
C ALA A 169 10.10 -7.41 -3.55
N VAL A 170 10.53 -7.61 -2.30
CA VAL A 170 11.82 -8.29 -2.03
C VAL A 170 11.80 -9.74 -2.51
N ALA A 171 10.70 -10.46 -2.25
CA ALA A 171 10.54 -11.85 -2.73
C ALA A 171 10.55 -11.95 -4.27
N ALA A 172 10.09 -10.91 -4.97
CA ALA A 172 10.15 -10.80 -6.43
C ALA A 172 11.52 -10.35 -6.98
N GLY A 173 12.50 -10.07 -6.09
CA GLY A 173 13.89 -9.75 -6.44
C GLY A 173 14.21 -8.26 -6.53
N TYR A 174 13.30 -7.37 -6.14
CA TYR A 174 13.57 -5.92 -6.11
C TYR A 174 14.40 -5.52 -4.88
N LYS A 175 15.29 -4.55 -5.06
CA LYS A 175 15.87 -3.80 -3.94
C LYS A 175 14.85 -2.80 -3.44
N VAL A 176 14.57 -2.77 -2.13
CA VAL A 176 13.50 -1.93 -1.58
C VAL A 176 14.04 -0.91 -0.59
N ILE A 177 13.57 0.31 -0.73
CA ILE A 177 13.73 1.43 0.21
C ILE A 177 12.33 1.82 0.69
N LEU A 178 12.10 1.79 2.00
CA LEU A 178 10.88 2.29 2.61
C LEU A 178 11.09 3.72 3.12
N ILE A 179 10.16 4.63 2.84
CA ILE A 179 10.19 5.99 3.40
C ILE A 179 9.23 6.09 4.58
N LYS A 180 9.78 6.02 5.78
CA LYS A 180 9.03 5.90 7.02
C LYS A 180 8.09 7.08 7.27
N ASN A 181 8.56 8.32 7.10
CA ASN A 181 7.75 9.51 7.41
C ASN A 181 6.57 9.72 6.44
N LEU A 182 6.60 9.05 5.28
CA LEU A 182 5.51 9.02 4.31
C LEU A 182 4.58 7.81 4.50
N CYS A 183 4.74 7.06 5.59
CA CYS A 183 3.83 5.97 5.96
C CYS A 183 3.02 6.33 7.20
N ARG A 184 1.82 5.73 7.30
CA ARG A 184 1.01 5.71 8.52
C ARG A 184 0.57 4.29 8.78
N GLY A 185 0.47 3.89 10.04
CA GLY A 185 0.08 2.54 10.44
C GLY A 185 -1.16 2.54 11.31
N VAL A 186 -1.89 1.44 11.30
CA VAL A 186 -3.11 1.24 12.07
C VAL A 186 -2.81 1.20 13.57
N ALA A 187 -1.75 0.46 13.96
CA ALA A 187 -1.35 0.31 15.35
C ALA A 187 0.16 0.59 15.51
N PRO A 188 0.57 1.46 16.46
CA PRO A 188 1.98 1.82 16.65
C PRO A 188 2.88 0.61 16.89
N ASP A 189 2.47 -0.32 17.77
CA ASP A 189 3.26 -1.52 18.12
C ASP A 189 3.41 -2.47 16.91
N ASN A 190 2.35 -2.63 16.11
CA ASN A 190 2.40 -3.46 14.90
C ASN A 190 3.26 -2.80 13.82
N SER A 191 3.17 -1.48 13.69
CA SER A 191 4.03 -0.70 12.79
C SER A 191 5.51 -0.84 13.14
N GLN A 192 5.84 -0.80 14.44
CA GLN A 192 7.21 -1.01 14.90
C GLN A 192 7.71 -2.43 14.58
N LYS A 193 6.89 -3.46 14.86
CA LYS A 193 7.21 -4.86 14.51
C LYS A 193 7.40 -5.04 12.99
N ALA A 194 6.55 -4.41 12.18
CA ALA A 194 6.68 -4.42 10.71
C ALA A 194 8.02 -3.81 10.25
N ILE A 195 8.43 -2.68 10.85
CA ILE A 195 9.72 -2.04 10.57
C ILE A 195 10.89 -2.97 10.94
N GLU A 196 10.84 -3.63 12.09
CA GLU A 196 11.88 -4.55 12.54
C GLU A 196 11.98 -5.77 11.63
N GLU A 197 10.83 -6.36 11.23
CA GLU A 197 10.80 -7.46 10.26
C GLU A 197 11.39 -7.06 8.91
N MET A 198 11.01 -5.90 8.39
CA MET A 198 11.54 -5.39 7.13
C MET A 198 13.05 -5.16 7.20
N LYS A 199 13.56 -4.58 8.30
CA LYS A 199 15.01 -4.42 8.53
C LYS A 199 15.74 -5.77 8.57
N ALA A 200 15.18 -6.77 9.26
CA ALA A 200 15.76 -8.12 9.34
C ALA A 200 15.84 -8.81 7.96
N LYS A 201 15.00 -8.41 7.01
CA LYS A 201 15.03 -8.88 5.61
C LYS A 201 15.89 -8.00 4.69
N GLY A 202 16.66 -7.08 5.24
CA GLY A 202 17.60 -6.25 4.47
C GLY A 202 16.98 -5.05 3.75
N ILE A 203 15.72 -4.70 4.06
CA ILE A 203 15.08 -3.50 3.50
C ILE A 203 15.71 -2.26 4.12
N VAL A 204 16.10 -1.30 3.28
CA VAL A 204 16.61 -0.01 3.72
C VAL A 204 15.42 0.87 4.14
N ILE A 205 15.46 1.38 5.37
CA ILE A 205 14.43 2.28 5.87
C ILE A 205 15.04 3.66 6.06
N LEU A 206 14.47 4.63 5.38
CA LEU A 206 14.85 6.04 5.48
C LEU A 206 13.70 6.84 6.09
N ASP A 207 14.04 7.86 6.84
CA ASP A 207 13.02 8.77 7.37
C ASP A 207 12.41 9.63 6.26
N ASP A 208 13.22 10.10 5.31
CA ASP A 208 12.77 10.88 4.16
C ASP A 208 13.60 10.56 2.90
N VAL A 209 13.11 11.03 1.76
CA VAL A 209 13.82 10.96 0.47
C VAL A 209 14.73 12.19 0.34
N ASP A 210 16.03 11.96 0.32
CA ASP A 210 17.01 12.98 -0.05
C ASP A 210 17.27 12.89 -1.57
N LEU A 211 16.85 13.92 -2.30
CA LEU A 211 17.04 14.04 -3.76
C LEU A 211 18.33 14.80 -4.13
N GLU A 212 19.00 15.42 -3.15
CA GLU A 212 20.16 16.27 -3.36
C GLU A 212 21.49 15.51 -3.31
N LYS A 213 21.48 14.23 -2.95
CA LYS A 213 22.69 13.37 -2.85
C LYS A 213 22.72 12.24 -3.86
#